data_d8472c4aebf4b146a2bb9033ede03dd9
#
_entry.id   d8472c4aebf4b146a2bb9033ede03dd9
#
_cell.length_a   1.000
_cell.length_b   1.000
_cell.length_c   1.000
_cell.angle_alpha   90.00
_cell.angle_beta   90.00
_cell.angle_gamma   90.00
#
_symmetry.space_group_name_H-M   'P 1'
#
loop_
_entity.id
_entity.type
_entity.pdbx_description
1 polymer ?
#
loop_
_entity_poly.entity_id
_entity_poly.type
_entity_poly.pdbx_seq_one_letter_code
_entity_poly.pdbx_strand_id
1 'polypeptide(L)'
;VPQGLATYQRAFLVFMLPHSVITISLVTALFPRMSKSAAVGALRDVSHDVSEGIRLICALLVPCVMFLIAFGPMLGTVFFGFGANRGAPATYTGLVVSVFAIGMLPFGVFYILLRGWYAVEDTRTPFIITVIYNVIAMPLTFLLFTIAPSNLAVCALALAYGLAYWITVGIAWTWLSRRLGGLETGQTVGTVVRMMIAGFFAALVGLFAVAGWALLAGHAQVGDVYSYLTSSQLSALLTLISGGIVTVLCYLGFATILRVSEVRSVISSFAGRLKR
;
A
#
# COMPACT_ATOMS: atom_id res chain seq x y z
N VAL A 1 24.01 10.07 -11.57
CA VAL A 1 22.55 10.04 -11.35
C VAL A 1 22.15 11.28 -10.59
N PRO A 2 21.42 12.23 -11.18
CA PRO A 2 21.11 13.49 -10.50
C PRO A 2 20.06 13.36 -9.39
N GLN A 3 19.65 12.17 -8.96
CA GLN A 3 18.46 12.00 -8.11
C GLN A 3 18.67 10.87 -7.10
N GLY A 4 19.57 11.10 -6.16
CA GLY A 4 19.90 10.16 -5.11
C GLY A 4 18.92 10.21 -3.92
N LEU A 5 19.45 10.47 -2.73
CA LEU A 5 18.73 10.47 -1.45
C LEU A 5 17.49 11.36 -1.44
N ALA A 6 17.52 12.53 -2.09
CA ALA A 6 16.37 13.44 -2.12
C ALA A 6 15.14 12.84 -2.83
N THR A 7 15.33 12.11 -3.93
CA THR A 7 14.25 11.40 -4.63
C THR A 7 13.66 10.29 -3.77
N TYR A 8 14.52 9.50 -3.12
CA TYR A 8 14.10 8.47 -2.19
C TYR A 8 13.24 9.04 -1.05
N GLN A 9 13.71 10.11 -0.41
CA GLN A 9 12.99 10.75 0.70
C GLN A 9 11.64 11.33 0.27
N ARG A 10 11.57 12.00 -0.89
CA ARG A 10 10.30 12.54 -1.43
C ARG A 10 9.30 11.43 -1.73
N ALA A 11 9.75 10.36 -2.38
CA ALA A 11 8.90 9.22 -2.67
C ALA A 11 8.42 8.52 -1.39
N PHE A 12 9.29 8.38 -0.39
CA PHE A 12 8.96 7.80 0.91
C PHE A 12 7.90 8.62 1.66
N LEU A 13 7.93 9.95 1.59
CA LEU A 13 6.90 10.81 2.20
C LEU A 13 5.52 10.53 1.59
N VAL A 14 5.42 10.42 0.26
CA VAL A 14 4.14 10.10 -0.41
C VAL A 14 3.65 8.70 -0.02
N PHE A 15 4.57 7.72 0.01
CA PHE A 15 4.27 6.36 0.47
C PHE A 15 3.72 6.33 1.90
N MET A 16 4.24 7.16 2.80
CA MET A 16 3.82 7.20 4.20
C MET A 16 2.43 7.79 4.42
N LEU A 17 1.90 8.61 3.50
CA LEU A 17 0.60 9.28 3.69
C LEU A 17 -0.57 8.29 3.87
N PRO A 18 -0.85 7.34 2.94
CA PRO A 18 -1.94 6.39 3.13
C PRO A 18 -1.74 5.51 4.37
N HIS A 19 -0.50 5.07 4.62
CA HIS A 19 -0.16 4.28 5.80
C HIS A 19 -0.48 5.02 7.10
N SER A 20 -0.04 6.27 7.22
CA SER A 20 -0.24 7.07 8.43
C SER A 20 -1.72 7.31 8.72
N VAL A 21 -2.51 7.61 7.70
CA VAL A 21 -3.94 7.90 7.86
C VAL A 21 -4.72 6.61 8.15
N ILE A 22 -4.47 5.54 7.40
CA ILE A 22 -5.28 4.32 7.45
C ILE A 22 -4.79 3.40 8.57
N THR A 23 -3.52 2.99 8.52
CA THR A 23 -2.99 1.96 9.42
C THR A 23 -2.95 2.44 10.85
N ILE A 24 -2.44 3.65 11.10
CA ILE A 24 -2.32 4.15 12.48
C ILE A 24 -3.71 4.37 13.10
N SER A 25 -4.66 4.91 12.34
CA SER A 25 -6.03 5.12 12.83
C SER A 25 -6.72 3.80 13.20
N LEU A 26 -6.64 2.80 12.33
CA LEU A 26 -7.24 1.49 12.58
C LEU A 26 -6.57 0.76 13.76
N VAL A 27 -5.24 0.78 13.80
CA VAL A 27 -4.49 0.18 14.91
C VAL A 27 -4.84 0.82 16.25
N THR A 28 -4.94 2.16 16.30
CA THR A 28 -5.31 2.88 17.52
C THR A 28 -6.73 2.53 17.98
N ALA A 29 -7.65 2.28 17.06
CA ALA A 29 -9.02 1.88 17.37
C ALA A 29 -9.12 0.40 17.82
N LEU A 30 -8.32 -0.50 17.23
CA LEU A 30 -8.39 -1.94 17.51
C LEU A 30 -7.55 -2.38 18.72
N PHE A 31 -6.46 -1.70 19.02
CA PHE A 31 -5.52 -2.09 20.06
C PHE A 31 -6.15 -2.22 21.47
N PRO A 32 -7.03 -1.29 21.93
CA PRO A 32 -7.69 -1.44 23.23
C PRO A 32 -8.56 -2.70 23.36
N ARG A 33 -9.19 -3.14 22.23
CA ARG A 33 -9.98 -4.38 22.19
C ARG A 33 -9.07 -5.60 22.33
N MET A 34 -7.99 -5.65 21.58
CA MET A 34 -6.97 -6.72 21.67
C MET A 34 -6.40 -6.83 23.09
N SER A 35 -6.06 -5.69 23.72
CA SER A 35 -5.50 -5.69 25.08
C SER A 35 -6.50 -6.16 26.13
N LYS A 36 -7.79 -5.82 26.00
CA LYS A 36 -8.84 -6.33 26.89
C LYS A 36 -9.01 -7.85 26.78
N SER A 37 -9.03 -8.38 25.55
CA SER A 37 -9.11 -9.82 25.31
C SER A 37 -7.90 -10.56 25.86
N ALA A 38 -6.71 -9.99 25.72
CA ALA A 38 -5.47 -10.55 26.24
C ALA A 38 -5.46 -10.56 27.79
N ALA A 39 -5.93 -9.48 28.44
CA ALA A 39 -5.96 -9.36 29.91
C ALA A 39 -6.82 -10.44 30.60
N VAL A 40 -7.84 -10.94 29.93
CA VAL A 40 -8.67 -12.05 30.44
C VAL A 40 -8.22 -13.43 29.94
N GLY A 41 -7.05 -13.50 29.26
CA GLY A 41 -6.52 -14.75 28.72
C GLY A 41 -7.21 -15.30 27.48
N ALA A 42 -8.12 -14.53 26.86
CA ALA A 42 -8.89 -14.94 25.68
C ALA A 42 -8.03 -14.81 24.38
N LEU A 43 -6.99 -15.64 24.26
CA LEU A 43 -6.03 -15.58 23.13
C LEU A 43 -6.69 -15.81 21.76
N ARG A 44 -7.79 -16.56 21.69
CA ARG A 44 -8.57 -16.74 20.46
C ARG A 44 -9.21 -15.44 19.99
N ASP A 45 -9.70 -14.62 20.93
CA ASP A 45 -10.30 -13.32 20.60
C ASP A 45 -9.23 -12.35 20.13
N VAL A 46 -8.01 -12.39 20.73
CA VAL A 46 -6.86 -11.63 20.24
C VAL A 46 -6.49 -12.05 18.81
N SER A 47 -6.46 -13.36 18.54
CA SER A 47 -6.21 -13.90 17.20
C SER A 47 -7.25 -13.43 16.17
N HIS A 48 -8.53 -13.46 16.55
CA HIS A 48 -9.62 -12.97 15.72
C HIS A 48 -9.48 -11.47 15.43
N ASP A 49 -9.23 -10.66 16.47
CA ASP A 49 -9.07 -9.21 16.37
C ASP A 49 -7.88 -8.81 15.48
N VAL A 50 -6.75 -9.54 15.59
CA VAL A 50 -5.58 -9.34 14.70
C VAL A 50 -5.95 -9.68 13.26
N SER A 51 -6.61 -10.82 13.03
CA SER A 51 -7.00 -11.27 11.68
C SER A 51 -8.03 -10.32 11.04
N GLU A 52 -9.02 -9.86 11.80
CA GLU A 52 -9.99 -8.85 11.39
C GLU A 52 -9.28 -7.52 11.06
N GLY A 53 -8.36 -7.08 11.93
CA GLY A 53 -7.58 -5.87 11.73
C GLY A 53 -6.74 -5.90 10.45
N ILE A 54 -6.10 -7.03 10.14
CA ILE A 54 -5.37 -7.22 8.89
C ILE A 54 -6.30 -7.08 7.69
N ARG A 55 -7.46 -7.74 7.71
CA ARG A 55 -8.44 -7.65 6.61
C ARG A 55 -8.94 -6.23 6.42
N LEU A 56 -9.24 -5.50 7.50
CA LEU A 56 -9.68 -4.10 7.43
C LEU A 56 -8.59 -3.16 6.89
N ILE A 57 -7.34 -3.30 7.37
CA ILE A 57 -6.22 -2.52 6.85
C ILE A 57 -6.02 -2.80 5.35
N CYS A 58 -6.02 -4.07 4.94
CA CYS A 58 -5.88 -4.45 3.54
C CYS A 58 -7.04 -3.91 2.67
N ALA A 59 -8.28 -3.94 3.17
CA ALA A 59 -9.44 -3.42 2.44
C ALA A 59 -9.30 -1.93 2.05
N LEU A 60 -8.63 -1.14 2.89
CA LEU A 60 -8.40 0.28 2.66
C LEU A 60 -7.06 0.57 1.98
N LEU A 61 -6.00 -0.20 2.28
CA LEU A 61 -4.68 0.03 1.67
C LEU A 61 -4.60 -0.49 0.24
N VAL A 62 -5.26 -1.60 -0.11
CA VAL A 62 -5.17 -2.18 -1.46
C VAL A 62 -5.54 -1.18 -2.57
N PRO A 63 -6.67 -0.45 -2.52
CA PRO A 63 -6.96 0.54 -3.54
C PRO A 63 -5.90 1.66 -3.59
N CYS A 64 -5.35 2.08 -2.45
CA CYS A 64 -4.26 3.07 -2.40
C CYS A 64 -2.98 2.52 -3.04
N VAL A 65 -2.60 1.27 -2.73
CA VAL A 65 -1.43 0.60 -3.31
C VAL A 65 -1.56 0.52 -4.82
N MET A 66 -2.69 0.03 -5.32
CA MET A 66 -2.92 -0.12 -6.75
C MET A 66 -2.98 1.22 -7.47
N PHE A 67 -3.56 2.24 -6.84
CA PHE A 67 -3.53 3.61 -7.35
C PHE A 67 -2.10 4.17 -7.42
N LEU A 68 -1.30 4.01 -6.37
CA LEU A 68 0.10 4.47 -6.35
C LEU A 68 0.95 3.74 -7.39
N ILE A 69 0.72 2.45 -7.59
CA ILE A 69 1.44 1.68 -8.63
C ILE A 69 1.06 2.18 -10.02
N ALA A 70 -0.23 2.37 -10.28
CA ALA A 70 -0.73 2.74 -11.60
C ALA A 70 -0.42 4.21 -11.98
N PHE A 71 -0.58 5.13 -11.03
CA PHE A 71 -0.54 6.57 -11.27
C PHE A 71 0.66 7.28 -10.63
N GLY A 72 1.66 6.54 -10.13
CA GLY A 72 2.84 7.11 -9.47
C GLY A 72 3.56 8.19 -10.28
N PRO A 73 3.88 7.99 -11.58
CA PRO A 73 4.53 9.03 -12.40
C PRO A 73 3.73 10.33 -12.49
N MET A 74 2.41 10.26 -12.57
CA MET A 74 1.52 11.42 -12.55
C MET A 74 1.54 12.12 -11.19
N LEU A 75 1.56 11.34 -10.09
CA LEU A 75 1.76 11.87 -8.73
C LEU A 75 3.09 12.61 -8.62
N GLY A 76 4.17 12.03 -9.16
CA GLY A 76 5.48 12.67 -9.21
C GLY A 76 5.43 14.02 -9.93
N THR A 77 4.74 14.08 -11.08
CA THR A 77 4.57 15.33 -11.86
C THR A 77 3.78 16.37 -11.07
N VAL A 78 2.68 15.99 -10.40
CA VAL A 78 1.84 16.94 -9.65
C VAL A 78 2.56 17.46 -8.41
N PHE A 79 3.16 16.59 -7.59
CA PHE A 79 3.74 17.01 -6.32
C PHE A 79 5.16 17.56 -6.44
N PHE A 80 5.94 17.15 -7.44
CA PHE A 80 7.36 17.47 -7.54
C PHE A 80 7.76 18.10 -8.88
N GLY A 81 6.84 18.33 -9.83
CA GLY A 81 7.09 18.89 -11.16
C GLY A 81 7.30 20.40 -11.16
N PHE A 82 8.07 20.97 -10.20
CA PHE A 82 8.32 22.40 -10.10
C PHE A 82 9.80 22.76 -10.36
N GLY A 83 10.04 23.93 -10.91
CA GLY A 83 11.38 24.47 -11.11
C GLY A 83 12.27 23.52 -11.91
N ALA A 84 13.47 23.26 -11.44
CA ALA A 84 14.45 22.38 -12.07
C ALA A 84 14.05 20.88 -12.03
N ASN A 85 13.00 20.52 -11.29
CA ASN A 85 12.54 19.14 -11.17
C ASN A 85 11.41 18.79 -12.15
N ARG A 86 11.12 19.66 -13.15
CA ARG A 86 10.10 19.42 -14.18
C ARG A 86 10.46 18.27 -15.13
N GLY A 87 9.43 17.58 -15.64
CA GLY A 87 9.59 16.51 -16.63
C GLY A 87 10.16 15.22 -16.04
N ALA A 88 11.15 14.64 -16.70
CA ALA A 88 11.73 13.34 -16.35
C ALA A 88 12.15 13.17 -14.87
N PRO A 89 12.69 14.18 -14.16
CA PRO A 89 12.99 14.05 -12.74
C PRO A 89 11.76 13.84 -11.86
N ALA A 90 10.67 14.54 -12.14
CA ALA A 90 9.43 14.42 -11.38
C ALA A 90 8.75 13.08 -11.64
N THR A 91 8.63 12.66 -12.90
CA THR A 91 8.06 11.36 -13.27
C THR A 91 8.88 10.20 -12.71
N TYR A 92 10.20 10.32 -12.66
CA TYR A 92 11.07 9.33 -12.01
C TYR A 92 10.82 9.25 -10.50
N THR A 93 10.63 10.39 -9.82
CA THR A 93 10.24 10.39 -8.39
C THR A 93 8.92 9.64 -8.19
N GLY A 94 7.95 9.84 -9.08
CA GLY A 94 6.70 9.11 -9.09
C GLY A 94 6.86 7.60 -9.36
N LEU A 95 7.77 7.21 -10.24
CA LEU A 95 8.12 5.80 -10.45
C LEU A 95 8.64 5.15 -9.16
N VAL A 96 9.50 5.86 -8.42
CA VAL A 96 9.97 5.39 -7.10
C VAL A 96 8.81 5.23 -6.11
N VAL A 97 7.80 6.13 -6.13
CA VAL A 97 6.56 5.97 -5.34
C VAL A 97 5.83 4.69 -5.71
N SER A 98 5.69 4.39 -7.02
CA SER A 98 5.05 3.15 -7.48
C SER A 98 5.77 1.90 -6.95
N VAL A 99 7.11 1.92 -6.94
CA VAL A 99 7.90 0.80 -6.41
C VAL A 99 7.76 0.68 -4.89
N PHE A 100 7.77 1.79 -4.15
CA PHE A 100 7.49 1.77 -2.71
C PHE A 100 6.12 1.20 -2.37
N ALA A 101 5.11 1.47 -3.20
CA ALA A 101 3.76 0.99 -2.98
C ALA A 101 3.66 -0.55 -2.88
N ILE A 102 4.58 -1.30 -3.51
CA ILE A 102 4.68 -2.76 -3.38
C ILE A 102 4.92 -3.18 -1.91
N GLY A 103 5.65 -2.36 -1.16
CA GLY A 103 5.95 -2.58 0.26
C GLY A 103 4.88 -2.07 1.22
N MET A 104 3.90 -1.29 0.76
CA MET A 104 2.91 -0.66 1.65
C MET A 104 1.99 -1.66 2.34
N LEU A 105 1.57 -2.68 1.62
CA LEU A 105 0.67 -3.70 2.16
C LEU A 105 1.35 -4.51 3.27
N PRO A 106 2.53 -5.14 3.04
CA PRO A 106 3.22 -5.87 4.10
C PRO A 106 3.65 -4.95 5.25
N PHE A 107 3.97 -3.69 5.00
CA PHE A 107 4.27 -2.72 6.06
C PHE A 107 3.04 -2.47 6.95
N GLY A 108 1.85 -2.30 6.38
CA GLY A 108 0.61 -2.17 7.15
C GLY A 108 0.26 -3.43 7.95
N VAL A 109 0.41 -4.61 7.34
CA VAL A 109 0.22 -5.91 8.02
C VAL A 109 1.23 -6.09 9.15
N PHE A 110 2.49 -5.75 8.92
CA PHE A 110 3.53 -5.81 9.96
C PHE A 110 3.14 -4.98 11.18
N TYR A 111 2.58 -3.79 10.97
CA TYR A 111 2.21 -2.90 12.05
C TYR A 111 1.12 -3.47 12.96
N ILE A 112 0.12 -4.16 12.40
CA ILE A 112 -0.93 -4.82 13.20
C ILE A 112 -0.41 -6.09 13.90
N LEU A 113 0.49 -6.85 13.27
CA LEU A 113 1.12 -8.02 13.90
C LEU A 113 1.93 -7.61 15.14
N LEU A 114 2.66 -6.49 15.08
CA LEU A 114 3.36 -5.97 16.26
C LEU A 114 2.39 -5.62 17.40
N ARG A 115 1.21 -5.09 17.09
CA ARG A 115 0.19 -4.80 18.10
C ARG A 115 -0.38 -6.05 18.76
N GLY A 116 -0.50 -7.14 18.00
CA GLY A 116 -0.86 -8.44 18.56
C GLY A 116 0.13 -8.91 19.64
N TRP A 117 1.43 -8.70 19.44
CA TRP A 117 2.46 -8.98 20.44
C TRP A 117 2.38 -8.05 21.65
N TYR A 118 2.21 -6.74 21.43
CA TYR A 118 2.08 -5.78 22.52
C TYR A 118 0.82 -6.02 23.37
N ALA A 119 -0.26 -6.50 22.75
CA ALA A 119 -1.47 -6.83 23.48
C ALA A 119 -1.26 -7.98 24.48
N VAL A 120 -0.41 -8.94 24.19
CA VAL A 120 -0.04 -10.03 25.11
C VAL A 120 1.20 -9.70 25.98
N GLU A 121 1.53 -8.41 26.11
CA GLU A 121 2.62 -7.86 26.93
C GLU A 121 4.03 -8.37 26.53
N ASP A 122 4.19 -8.91 25.33
CA ASP A 122 5.48 -9.30 24.80
C ASP A 122 6.11 -8.16 23.98
N THR A 123 7.13 -7.53 24.53
CA THR A 123 7.92 -6.48 23.87
C THR A 123 9.24 -6.99 23.30
N ARG A 124 9.68 -8.19 23.70
CA ARG A 124 10.95 -8.79 23.25
C ARG A 124 10.83 -9.31 21.83
N THR A 125 9.77 -10.03 21.53
CA THR A 125 9.55 -10.60 20.18
C THR A 125 9.45 -9.54 19.10
N PRO A 126 8.68 -8.43 19.23
CA PRO A 126 8.72 -7.31 18.29
C PRO A 126 10.11 -6.72 18.05
N PHE A 127 10.91 -6.58 19.11
CA PHE A 127 12.29 -6.12 18.97
C PHE A 127 13.11 -7.08 18.11
N ILE A 128 13.06 -8.39 18.39
CA ILE A 128 13.77 -9.41 17.62
C ILE A 128 13.34 -9.40 16.16
N ILE A 129 12.03 -9.31 15.88
CA ILE A 129 11.49 -9.26 14.51
C ILE A 129 12.00 -8.00 13.78
N THR A 130 12.11 -6.87 14.48
CA THR A 130 12.67 -5.65 13.91
C THR A 130 14.16 -5.78 13.60
N VAL A 131 14.92 -6.47 14.46
CA VAL A 131 16.32 -6.81 14.18
C VAL A 131 16.43 -7.72 12.96
N ILE A 132 15.59 -8.76 12.87
CA ILE A 132 15.54 -9.66 11.70
C ILE A 132 15.22 -8.86 10.42
N TYR A 133 14.26 -7.93 10.47
CA TYR A 133 13.99 -7.04 9.35
C TYR A 133 15.26 -6.32 8.88
N ASN A 134 16.02 -5.71 9.78
CA ASN A 134 17.23 -4.98 9.40
C ASN A 134 18.33 -5.92 8.86
N VAL A 135 18.48 -7.11 9.44
CA VAL A 135 19.42 -8.14 8.95
C VAL A 135 19.07 -8.62 7.54
N ILE A 136 17.79 -8.64 7.18
CA ILE A 136 17.33 -8.97 5.82
C ILE A 136 17.44 -7.75 4.90
N ALA A 137 17.01 -6.57 5.36
CA ALA A 137 16.92 -5.37 4.56
C ALA A 137 18.29 -4.84 4.10
N MET A 138 19.31 -4.87 4.97
CA MET A 138 20.65 -4.37 4.62
C MET A 138 21.32 -5.15 3.48
N PRO A 139 21.47 -6.49 3.53
CA PRO A 139 22.05 -7.25 2.43
C PRO A 139 21.22 -7.17 1.16
N LEU A 140 19.89 -7.20 1.29
CA LEU A 140 18.99 -7.11 0.14
C LEU A 140 19.11 -5.75 -0.56
N THR A 141 19.22 -4.67 0.22
CA THR A 141 19.45 -3.31 -0.30
C THR A 141 20.78 -3.24 -1.04
N PHE A 142 21.85 -3.76 -0.45
CA PHE A 142 23.18 -3.80 -1.08
C PHE A 142 23.15 -4.61 -2.37
N LEU A 143 22.57 -5.81 -2.35
CA LEU A 143 22.46 -6.69 -3.50
C LEU A 143 21.70 -6.03 -4.65
N LEU A 144 20.50 -5.52 -4.39
CA LEU A 144 19.67 -4.91 -5.43
C LEU A 144 20.30 -3.60 -5.97
N PHE A 145 20.96 -2.84 -5.11
CA PHE A 145 21.68 -1.64 -5.54
C PHE A 145 22.86 -1.94 -6.48
N THR A 146 23.60 -3.02 -6.22
CA THR A 146 24.76 -3.40 -7.04
C THR A 146 24.38 -4.01 -8.39
N ILE A 147 23.24 -4.71 -8.45
CA ILE A 147 22.75 -5.35 -9.67
C ILE A 147 21.97 -4.37 -10.56
N ALA A 148 21.30 -3.40 -9.94
CA ALA A 148 20.44 -2.47 -10.67
C ALA A 148 21.22 -1.54 -11.59
N PRO A 149 20.69 -1.27 -12.80
CA PRO A 149 21.22 -0.20 -13.64
C PRO A 149 21.23 1.15 -12.90
N SER A 150 22.21 1.99 -13.18
CA SER A 150 22.39 3.28 -12.48
C SER A 150 21.16 4.21 -12.52
N ASN A 151 20.35 4.13 -13.58
CA ASN A 151 19.10 4.89 -13.72
C ASN A 151 17.96 4.34 -12.86
N LEU A 152 18.03 3.10 -12.36
CA LEU A 152 17.02 2.45 -11.51
C LEU A 152 17.51 2.21 -10.07
N ALA A 153 18.68 2.70 -9.71
CA ALA A 153 19.29 2.48 -8.40
C ALA A 153 18.36 2.87 -7.23
N VAL A 154 17.66 4.00 -7.32
CA VAL A 154 16.71 4.45 -6.28
C VAL A 154 15.47 3.56 -6.24
N CYS A 155 15.00 3.07 -7.39
CA CYS A 155 13.91 2.08 -7.44
C CYS A 155 14.32 0.76 -6.78
N ALA A 156 15.58 0.34 -6.96
CA ALA A 156 16.11 -0.86 -6.32
C ALA A 156 16.12 -0.75 -4.79
N LEU A 157 16.47 0.42 -4.24
CA LEU A 157 16.39 0.69 -2.80
C LEU A 157 14.93 0.59 -2.28
N ALA A 158 13.97 1.18 -3.01
CA ALA A 158 12.56 1.13 -2.67
C ALA A 158 12.01 -0.31 -2.75
N LEU A 159 12.44 -1.08 -3.76
CA LEU A 159 12.06 -2.48 -3.90
C LEU A 159 12.63 -3.35 -2.77
N ALA A 160 13.91 -3.13 -2.40
CA ALA A 160 14.54 -3.84 -1.29
C ALA A 160 13.76 -3.63 0.02
N TYR A 161 13.38 -2.39 0.29
CA TYR A 161 12.52 -2.05 1.44
C TYR A 161 11.23 -2.86 1.46
N GLY A 162 10.50 -2.89 0.35
CA GLY A 162 9.24 -3.62 0.23
C GLY A 162 9.41 -5.13 0.38
N LEU A 163 10.41 -5.73 -0.30
CA LEU A 163 10.69 -7.16 -0.24
C LEU A 163 11.11 -7.61 1.16
N ALA A 164 11.92 -6.79 1.87
CA ALA A 164 12.29 -7.09 3.25
C ALA A 164 11.07 -7.17 4.17
N TYR A 165 10.06 -6.28 3.99
CA TYR A 165 8.79 -6.38 4.73
C TYR A 165 7.99 -7.61 4.36
N TRP A 166 7.92 -8.02 3.08
CA TRP A 166 7.23 -9.25 2.69
C TRP A 166 7.80 -10.49 3.38
N ILE A 167 9.13 -10.61 3.43
CA ILE A 167 9.81 -11.73 4.13
C ILE A 167 9.54 -11.64 5.64
N THR A 168 9.71 -10.47 6.24
CA THR A 168 9.58 -10.28 7.69
C THR A 168 8.15 -10.50 8.17
N VAL A 169 7.14 -10.10 7.38
CA VAL A 169 5.73 -10.37 7.69
C VAL A 169 5.46 -11.86 7.73
N GLY A 170 6.02 -12.66 6.82
CA GLY A 170 5.90 -14.12 6.86
C GLY A 170 6.43 -14.71 8.18
N ILE A 171 7.58 -14.23 8.66
CA ILE A 171 8.17 -14.65 9.95
C ILE A 171 7.30 -14.19 11.12
N ALA A 172 6.92 -12.91 11.16
CA ALA A 172 6.09 -12.33 12.22
C ALA A 172 4.72 -13.03 12.32
N TRP A 173 4.11 -13.32 11.16
CA TRP A 173 2.85 -14.06 11.06
C TRP A 173 2.95 -15.46 11.67
N THR A 174 3.95 -16.23 11.26
CA THR A 174 4.13 -17.62 11.74
C THR A 174 4.39 -17.67 13.24
N TRP A 175 5.18 -16.73 13.76
CA TRP A 175 5.48 -16.68 15.19
C TRP A 175 4.24 -16.27 16.00
N LEU A 176 3.54 -15.21 15.60
CA LEU A 176 2.32 -14.76 16.29
C LEU A 176 1.21 -15.82 16.23
N SER A 177 1.05 -16.48 15.08
CA SER A 177 0.10 -17.57 14.92
C SER A 177 0.37 -18.72 15.89
N ARG A 178 1.63 -19.11 16.07
CA ARG A 178 2.02 -20.14 17.07
C ARG A 178 1.72 -19.67 18.50
N ARG A 179 1.95 -18.41 18.81
CA ARG A 179 1.74 -17.83 20.15
C ARG A 179 0.28 -17.76 20.54
N LEU A 180 -0.60 -17.43 19.58
CA LEU A 180 -2.03 -17.27 19.81
C LEU A 180 -2.85 -18.56 19.60
N GLY A 181 -2.21 -19.67 19.24
CA GLY A 181 -2.89 -20.94 18.95
C GLY A 181 -3.53 -20.99 17.56
N GLY A 182 -3.10 -20.14 16.63
CA GLY A 182 -3.55 -20.03 15.25
C GLY A 182 -4.10 -18.64 14.94
N LEU A 183 -3.78 -18.11 13.76
CA LEU A 183 -4.48 -16.98 13.14
C LEU A 183 -5.44 -17.55 12.07
N GLU A 184 -6.49 -16.81 11.74
CA GLU A 184 -7.45 -17.20 10.68
C GLU A 184 -6.80 -17.09 9.28
N THR A 185 -5.68 -17.81 9.08
CA THR A 185 -4.79 -17.64 7.93
C THR A 185 -5.51 -17.88 6.61
N GLY A 186 -6.25 -18.98 6.49
CA GLY A 186 -6.95 -19.32 5.24
C GLY A 186 -7.97 -18.27 4.82
N GLN A 187 -8.78 -17.79 5.78
CA GLN A 187 -9.76 -16.75 5.54
C GLN A 187 -9.11 -15.41 5.22
N THR A 188 -8.11 -15.02 6.02
CA THR A 188 -7.43 -13.72 5.86
C THR A 188 -6.67 -13.64 4.54
N VAL A 189 -5.85 -14.65 4.23
CA VAL A 189 -5.10 -14.69 2.96
C VAL A 189 -6.06 -14.75 1.76
N GLY A 190 -7.10 -15.60 1.84
CA GLY A 190 -8.09 -15.68 0.77
C GLY A 190 -8.81 -14.34 0.53
N THR A 191 -9.15 -13.62 1.59
CA THR A 191 -9.77 -12.29 1.48
C THR A 191 -8.80 -11.25 0.90
N VAL A 192 -7.55 -11.22 1.38
CA VAL A 192 -6.52 -10.29 0.86
C VAL A 192 -6.23 -10.55 -0.62
N VAL A 193 -6.14 -11.81 -1.04
CA VAL A 193 -5.97 -12.16 -2.47
C VAL A 193 -7.13 -11.65 -3.32
N ARG A 194 -8.39 -11.83 -2.86
CA ARG A 194 -9.57 -11.28 -3.58
C ARG A 194 -9.51 -9.75 -3.66
N MET A 195 -9.09 -9.07 -2.59
CA MET A 195 -8.89 -7.61 -2.60
C MET A 195 -7.83 -7.19 -3.59
N MET A 196 -6.69 -7.90 -3.64
CA MET A 196 -5.60 -7.64 -4.59
C MET A 196 -6.07 -7.82 -6.04
N ILE A 197 -6.82 -8.87 -6.34
CA ILE A 197 -7.41 -9.09 -7.66
C ILE A 197 -8.38 -7.94 -8.01
N ALA A 198 -9.28 -7.58 -7.10
CA ALA A 198 -10.21 -6.47 -7.30
C ALA A 198 -9.48 -5.15 -7.56
N GLY A 199 -8.45 -4.87 -6.76
CA GLY A 199 -7.63 -3.66 -6.89
C GLY A 199 -6.84 -3.61 -8.20
N PHE A 200 -6.27 -4.74 -8.62
CA PHE A 200 -5.55 -4.85 -9.88
C PHE A 200 -6.45 -4.53 -11.09
N PHE A 201 -7.61 -5.18 -11.18
CA PHE A 201 -8.55 -4.88 -12.26
C PHE A 201 -9.10 -3.46 -12.18
N ALA A 202 -9.35 -2.94 -10.99
CA ALA A 202 -9.79 -1.57 -10.81
C ALA A 202 -8.74 -0.55 -11.30
N ALA A 203 -7.46 -0.76 -11.00
CA ALA A 203 -6.38 0.08 -11.49
C ALA A 203 -6.21 0.00 -13.01
N LEU A 204 -6.34 -1.19 -13.60
CA LEU A 204 -6.34 -1.36 -15.06
C LEU A 204 -7.48 -0.57 -15.70
N VAL A 205 -8.71 -0.72 -15.20
CA VAL A 205 -9.86 0.05 -15.72
C VAL A 205 -9.62 1.55 -15.58
N GLY A 206 -9.07 2.01 -14.46
CA GLY A 206 -8.70 3.41 -14.25
C GLY A 206 -7.69 3.92 -15.28
N LEU A 207 -6.62 3.15 -15.55
CA LEU A 207 -5.62 3.49 -16.57
C LEU A 207 -6.22 3.52 -17.97
N PHE A 208 -7.01 2.50 -18.35
CA PHE A 208 -7.65 2.44 -19.67
C PHE A 208 -8.69 3.55 -19.86
N ALA A 209 -9.42 3.92 -18.81
CA ALA A 209 -10.39 5.02 -18.88
C ALA A 209 -9.70 6.37 -19.18
N VAL A 210 -8.57 6.64 -18.49
CA VAL A 210 -7.82 7.89 -18.70
C VAL A 210 -7.10 7.87 -20.06
N ALA A 211 -6.49 6.75 -20.43
CA ALA A 211 -5.85 6.61 -21.73
C ALA A 211 -6.85 6.73 -22.87
N GLY A 212 -7.99 6.06 -22.75
CA GLY A 212 -9.09 6.12 -23.72
C GLY A 212 -9.64 7.54 -23.89
N TRP A 213 -9.80 8.28 -22.79
CA TRP A 213 -10.20 9.69 -22.84
C TRP A 213 -9.17 10.55 -23.60
N ALA A 214 -7.87 10.39 -23.32
CA ALA A 214 -6.80 11.13 -23.98
C ALA A 214 -6.78 10.89 -25.50
N LEU A 215 -7.04 9.65 -25.93
CA LEU A 215 -7.13 9.27 -27.34
C LEU A 215 -8.39 9.80 -28.02
N LEU A 216 -9.57 9.60 -27.41
CA LEU A 216 -10.85 9.99 -27.98
C LEU A 216 -11.02 11.52 -28.07
N ALA A 217 -10.47 12.26 -27.12
CA ALA A 217 -10.46 13.71 -27.14
C ALA A 217 -9.41 14.31 -28.11
N GLY A 218 -8.65 13.48 -28.82
CA GLY A 218 -7.62 13.93 -29.77
C GLY A 218 -6.40 14.59 -29.13
N HIS A 219 -6.22 14.39 -27.83
CA HIS A 219 -5.12 15.00 -27.08
C HIS A 219 -3.80 14.23 -27.21
N ALA A 220 -3.84 12.95 -27.58
CA ALA A 220 -2.66 12.11 -27.74
C ALA A 220 -2.86 11.08 -28.87
N GLN A 221 -1.74 10.61 -29.44
CA GLN A 221 -1.70 9.41 -30.28
C GLN A 221 -1.37 8.19 -29.43
N VAL A 222 -1.61 6.97 -29.93
CA VAL A 222 -1.41 5.73 -29.16
C VAL A 222 -0.01 5.62 -28.54
N GLY A 223 1.04 6.09 -29.25
CA GLY A 223 2.41 6.09 -28.74
C GLY A 223 2.74 7.17 -27.70
N ASP A 224 1.94 8.23 -27.61
CA ASP A 224 2.25 9.45 -26.85
C ASP A 224 1.37 9.66 -25.63
N VAL A 225 0.46 8.70 -25.33
CA VAL A 225 -0.48 8.84 -24.20
C VAL A 225 0.24 9.10 -22.89
N TYR A 226 1.27 8.33 -22.57
CA TYR A 226 2.04 8.52 -21.34
C TYR A 226 2.71 9.90 -21.27
N SER A 227 3.31 10.35 -22.38
CA SER A 227 3.93 11.66 -22.49
C SER A 227 2.92 12.78 -22.27
N TYR A 228 1.72 12.65 -22.85
CA TYR A 228 0.63 13.60 -22.65
C TYR A 228 0.17 13.65 -21.19
N LEU A 229 -0.08 12.49 -20.55
CA LEU A 229 -0.57 12.41 -19.17
C LEU A 229 0.43 12.98 -18.15
N THR A 230 1.71 13.06 -18.49
CA THR A 230 2.77 13.62 -17.64
C THR A 230 3.33 14.96 -18.18
N SER A 231 2.79 15.50 -19.26
CA SER A 231 3.33 16.70 -19.95
C SER A 231 3.21 17.97 -19.11
N SER A 232 2.13 18.12 -18.39
CA SER A 232 1.87 19.28 -17.53
C SER A 232 1.29 18.86 -16.16
N GLN A 233 1.39 19.78 -15.20
CA GLN A 233 0.78 19.54 -13.88
C GLN A 233 -0.74 19.42 -13.95
N LEU A 234 -1.37 20.19 -14.85
CA LEU A 234 -2.82 20.17 -15.00
C LEU A 234 -3.30 18.85 -15.61
N SER A 235 -2.65 18.36 -16.69
CA SER A 235 -2.99 17.07 -17.28
C SER A 235 -2.76 15.93 -16.29
N ALA A 236 -1.66 15.93 -15.56
CA ALA A 236 -1.38 14.94 -14.51
C ALA A 236 -2.39 15.00 -13.37
N LEU A 237 -2.81 16.20 -12.93
CA LEU A 237 -3.82 16.37 -11.87
C LEU A 237 -5.19 15.85 -12.31
N LEU A 238 -5.64 16.20 -13.53
CA LEU A 238 -6.90 15.70 -14.07
C LEU A 238 -6.88 14.17 -14.21
N THR A 239 -5.74 13.62 -14.65
CA THR A 239 -5.52 12.16 -14.70
C THR A 239 -5.65 11.52 -13.33
N LEU A 240 -5.03 12.10 -12.30
CA LEU A 240 -5.10 11.56 -10.94
C LEU A 240 -6.52 11.59 -10.37
N ILE A 241 -7.24 12.70 -10.58
CA ILE A 241 -8.61 12.84 -10.07
C ILE A 241 -9.54 11.85 -10.79
N SER A 242 -9.56 11.87 -12.12
CA SER A 242 -10.46 11.02 -12.92
C SER A 242 -10.09 9.54 -12.78
N GLY A 243 -8.81 9.19 -12.94
CA GLY A 243 -8.32 7.83 -12.79
C GLY A 243 -8.49 7.30 -11.35
N GLY A 244 -8.27 8.16 -10.34
CA GLY A 244 -8.50 7.82 -8.94
C GLY A 244 -9.95 7.53 -8.62
N ILE A 245 -10.88 8.38 -9.07
CA ILE A 245 -12.33 8.17 -8.90
C ILE A 245 -12.75 6.84 -9.54
N VAL A 246 -12.36 6.62 -10.81
CA VAL A 246 -12.69 5.39 -11.53
C VAL A 246 -12.10 4.17 -10.79
N THR A 247 -10.83 4.23 -10.40
CA THR A 247 -10.17 3.13 -9.68
C THR A 247 -10.90 2.79 -8.37
N VAL A 248 -11.26 3.79 -7.56
CA VAL A 248 -11.98 3.57 -6.30
C VAL A 248 -13.36 3.00 -6.53
N LEU A 249 -14.13 3.54 -7.47
CA LEU A 249 -15.48 3.04 -7.78
C LEU A 249 -15.44 1.61 -8.32
N CYS A 250 -14.50 1.31 -9.23
CA CYS A 250 -14.32 -0.04 -9.75
C CYS A 250 -13.84 -1.01 -8.66
N TYR A 251 -12.94 -0.58 -7.77
CA TYR A 251 -12.51 -1.40 -6.64
C TYR A 251 -13.69 -1.78 -5.73
N LEU A 252 -14.53 -0.81 -5.37
CA LEU A 252 -15.72 -1.07 -4.57
C LEU A 252 -16.68 -2.03 -5.29
N GLY A 253 -16.87 -1.87 -6.60
CA GLY A 253 -17.67 -2.77 -7.44
C GLY A 253 -17.10 -4.19 -7.47
N PHE A 254 -15.85 -4.37 -7.83
CA PHE A 254 -15.21 -5.69 -7.90
C PHE A 254 -15.13 -6.37 -6.53
N ALA A 255 -14.82 -5.62 -5.46
CA ALA A 255 -14.79 -6.17 -4.12
C ALA A 255 -16.16 -6.68 -3.65
N THR A 256 -17.26 -6.01 -4.06
CA THR A 256 -18.62 -6.49 -3.76
C THR A 256 -18.98 -7.73 -4.56
N ILE A 257 -18.55 -7.85 -5.82
CA ILE A 257 -18.71 -9.03 -6.68
C ILE A 257 -17.93 -10.22 -6.09
N LEU A 258 -16.71 -9.99 -5.65
CA LEU A 258 -15.86 -11.02 -5.01
C LEU A 258 -16.26 -11.33 -3.55
N ARG A 259 -17.37 -10.77 -3.09
CA ARG A 259 -17.97 -11.00 -1.76
C ARG A 259 -17.02 -10.70 -0.60
N VAL A 260 -16.28 -9.61 -0.71
CA VAL A 260 -15.40 -9.12 0.36
C VAL A 260 -16.28 -8.43 1.43
N SER A 261 -16.48 -9.10 2.58
CA SER A 261 -17.35 -8.65 3.67
C SER A 261 -16.89 -7.33 4.28
N GLU A 262 -15.59 -7.16 4.43
CA GLU A 262 -14.96 -5.98 5.04
C GLU A 262 -15.22 -4.70 4.22
N VAL A 263 -15.16 -4.78 2.91
CA VAL A 263 -15.47 -3.65 2.04
C VAL A 263 -16.96 -3.29 2.14
N ARG A 264 -17.85 -4.29 2.22
CA ARG A 264 -19.29 -4.03 2.42
C ARG A 264 -19.57 -3.36 3.76
N SER A 265 -18.89 -3.76 4.84
CA SER A 265 -19.04 -3.14 6.16
C SER A 265 -18.59 -1.68 6.17
N VAL A 266 -17.50 -1.38 5.48
CA VAL A 266 -17.01 -0.01 5.29
C VAL A 266 -18.05 0.83 4.52
N ILE A 267 -18.55 0.33 3.38
CA ILE A 267 -19.58 1.03 2.58
C ILE A 267 -20.83 1.31 3.41
N SER A 268 -21.33 0.31 4.16
CA SER A 268 -22.54 0.46 4.98
C SER A 268 -22.37 1.48 6.10
N SER A 269 -21.18 1.55 6.70
CA SER A 269 -20.84 2.53 7.74
C SER A 269 -20.83 3.96 7.20
N PHE A 270 -20.33 4.18 5.99
CA PHE A 270 -20.38 5.49 5.33
C PHE A 270 -21.80 5.87 4.89
N ALA A 271 -22.55 4.94 4.29
CA ALA A 271 -23.93 5.18 3.86
C ALA A 271 -24.87 5.50 5.05
N GLY A 272 -24.64 4.86 6.21
CA GLY A 272 -25.39 5.14 7.43
C GLY A 272 -25.11 6.52 8.04
N ARG A 273 -23.93 7.10 7.82
CA ARG A 273 -23.59 8.46 8.27
C ARG A 273 -24.14 9.56 7.35
N LEU A 274 -24.31 9.28 6.06
CA LEU A 274 -24.88 10.22 5.09
C LEU A 274 -26.42 10.33 5.20
N LYS A 275 -27.08 9.41 5.92
CA LYS A 275 -28.54 9.42 6.15
C LYS A 275 -28.94 10.08 7.49
N ARG A 276 -27.97 10.53 8.27
CA ARG A 276 -28.20 11.33 9.48
C ARG A 276 -27.78 12.78 9.26
#